data_dd7fc0b15c22b10dd5f6c8677d313a75
#
_entry.id   dd7fc0b15c22b10dd5f6c8677d313a75
#
_cell.length_a   1.000
_cell.length_b   1.000
_cell.length_c   1.000
_cell.angle_alpha   90.00
_cell.angle_beta   90.00
_cell.angle_gamma   90.00
#
_symmetry.space_group_name_H-M   'P 1'
#
loop_
_entity.id
_entity.type
_entity.pdbx_description
1 polymer ?
#
loop_
_entity_poly.entity_id
_entity_poly.type
_entity_poly.pdbx_seq_one_letter_code
_entity_poly.pdbx_strand_id
1 'polypeptide(L)'
;VLSALLALSANKVRAALTMLGVVIGVLAVTLLVGVGDGARAYLDRTLSGLGTNLLNVIPGRTETRGFGPPAQGSARPLTMDDARALERQATLLRGVSPVVSGGGTLRFKNRQRDTIVLGVGPAFSDLRNMHVDQGEFIRDEDLASRRRVCVLGRRVVRELFGDESALGQ
;
A
#
# COMPACT_ATOMS: atom_id res chain seq x y z
N VAL A 1 12.16 -43.41 38.16
CA VAL A 1 12.79 -42.99 36.86
C VAL A 1 13.43 -44.24 36.19
N LEU A 2 14.17 -45.09 36.92
CA LEU A 2 14.83 -46.25 36.33
C LEU A 2 13.84 -47.30 35.78
N SER A 3 12.70 -47.55 36.49
CA SER A 3 11.67 -48.46 36.05
C SER A 3 10.93 -47.98 34.78
N ALA A 4 10.78 -46.68 34.61
CA ALA A 4 10.19 -46.11 33.37
C ALA A 4 11.11 -46.26 32.17
N LEU A 5 12.42 -46.12 32.35
CA LEU A 5 13.43 -46.34 31.29
C LEU A 5 13.49 -47.81 30.87
N LEU A 6 13.40 -48.74 31.80
CA LEU A 6 13.35 -50.17 31.51
C LEU A 6 12.05 -50.58 30.78
N ALA A 7 10.92 -50.00 31.12
CA ALA A 7 9.65 -50.22 30.43
C ALA A 7 9.66 -49.67 28.97
N LEU A 8 10.32 -48.54 28.74
CA LEU A 8 10.54 -48.02 27.38
C LEU A 8 11.45 -48.91 26.54
N SER A 9 12.49 -49.49 27.14
CA SER A 9 13.43 -50.39 26.41
C SER A 9 12.82 -51.73 26.06
N ALA A 10 11.82 -52.20 26.82
CA ALA A 10 11.10 -53.45 26.56
C ALA A 10 10.11 -53.34 25.37
N ASN A 11 9.59 -52.13 25.05
CA ASN A 11 8.64 -51.90 23.97
C ASN A 11 9.09 -50.74 23.04
N LYS A 12 10.24 -50.89 22.44
CA LYS A 12 10.89 -49.84 21.63
C LYS A 12 10.02 -49.29 20.49
N VAL A 13 9.26 -50.17 19.81
CA VAL A 13 8.38 -49.76 18.71
C VAL A 13 7.23 -48.86 19.20
N ARG A 14 6.63 -49.22 20.34
CA ARG A 14 5.52 -48.42 20.91
C ARG A 14 6.03 -47.07 21.41
N ALA A 15 7.19 -47.04 22.08
CA ALA A 15 7.83 -45.82 22.53
C ALA A 15 8.22 -44.89 21.35
N ALA A 16 8.77 -45.46 20.27
CA ALA A 16 9.10 -44.70 19.07
C ALA A 16 7.86 -44.11 18.38
N LEU A 17 6.78 -44.91 18.26
CA LEU A 17 5.53 -44.44 17.67
C LEU A 17 4.88 -43.30 18.49
N THR A 18 4.87 -43.41 19.80
CA THR A 18 4.33 -42.35 20.66
C THR A 18 5.18 -41.07 20.62
N MET A 19 6.51 -41.20 20.65
CA MET A 19 7.41 -40.05 20.48
C MET A 19 7.23 -39.41 19.12
N LEU A 20 7.14 -40.19 18.06
CA LEU A 20 6.91 -39.66 16.70
C LEU A 20 5.61 -38.89 16.63
N GLY A 21 4.53 -39.40 17.23
CA GLY A 21 3.25 -38.68 17.29
C GLY A 21 3.35 -37.34 18.01
N VAL A 22 4.03 -37.27 19.15
CA VAL A 22 4.24 -36.02 19.87
C VAL A 22 5.10 -35.03 19.07
N VAL A 23 6.19 -35.52 18.48
CA VAL A 23 7.08 -34.68 17.65
C VAL A 23 6.32 -34.07 16.47
N ILE A 24 5.54 -34.90 15.74
CA ILE A 24 4.73 -34.42 14.62
C ILE A 24 3.70 -33.39 15.10
N GLY A 25 3.03 -33.64 16.22
CA GLY A 25 2.04 -32.73 16.78
C GLY A 25 2.63 -31.36 17.15
N VAL A 26 3.74 -31.37 17.89
CA VAL A 26 4.44 -30.14 18.27
C VAL A 26 4.97 -29.41 17.04
N LEU A 27 5.57 -30.12 16.10
CA LEU A 27 6.10 -29.56 14.84
C LEU A 27 4.98 -28.88 14.04
N ALA A 28 3.84 -29.54 13.89
CA ALA A 28 2.70 -29.00 13.16
C ALA A 28 2.18 -27.68 13.78
N VAL A 29 2.04 -27.63 15.09
CA VAL A 29 1.60 -26.42 15.80
C VAL A 29 2.65 -25.30 15.67
N THR A 30 3.92 -25.63 15.84
CA THR A 30 5.01 -24.63 15.74
C THR A 30 5.09 -24.04 14.34
N LEU A 31 4.97 -24.87 13.29
CA LEU A 31 4.93 -24.40 11.91
C LEU A 31 3.72 -23.52 11.64
N LEU A 32 2.55 -23.91 12.12
CA LEU A 32 1.32 -23.11 11.92
C LEU A 32 1.45 -21.72 12.57
N VAL A 33 1.95 -21.66 13.80
CA VAL A 33 2.19 -20.38 14.49
C VAL A 33 3.24 -19.56 13.75
N GLY A 34 4.35 -20.16 13.36
CA GLY A 34 5.43 -19.46 12.65
C GLY A 34 4.98 -18.88 11.30
N VAL A 35 4.18 -19.64 10.53
CA VAL A 35 3.59 -19.14 9.28
C VAL A 35 2.60 -18.02 9.57
N GLY A 36 1.78 -18.14 10.60
CA GLY A 36 0.83 -17.09 11.01
C GLY A 36 1.52 -15.79 11.39
N ASP A 37 2.56 -15.83 12.18
CA ASP A 37 3.33 -14.67 12.59
C ASP A 37 4.10 -14.05 11.40
N GLY A 38 4.66 -14.88 10.54
CA GLY A 38 5.29 -14.43 9.30
C GLY A 38 4.33 -13.71 8.37
N ALA A 39 3.13 -14.23 8.19
CA ALA A 39 2.07 -13.59 7.40
C ALA A 39 1.64 -12.24 7.99
N ARG A 40 1.45 -12.16 9.30
CA ARG A 40 1.14 -10.89 10.00
C ARG A 40 2.24 -9.85 9.80
N ALA A 41 3.49 -10.22 10.03
CA ALA A 41 4.62 -9.32 9.85
C ALA A 41 4.76 -8.84 8.39
N TYR A 42 4.47 -9.70 7.42
CA TYR A 42 4.46 -9.33 6.01
C TYR A 42 3.34 -8.32 5.69
N LEU A 43 2.12 -8.56 6.20
CA LEU A 43 0.99 -7.63 6.04
C LEU A 43 1.28 -6.28 6.69
N ASP A 44 1.79 -6.26 7.91
CA ASP A 44 2.14 -5.04 8.63
C ASP A 44 3.17 -4.20 7.87
N ARG A 45 4.21 -4.82 7.31
CA ARG A 45 5.20 -4.12 6.48
C ARG A 45 4.61 -3.58 5.19
N THR A 46 3.75 -4.36 4.54
CA THR A 46 3.12 -3.96 3.28
C THR A 46 2.12 -2.82 3.49
N LEU A 47 1.34 -2.88 4.55
CA LEU A 47 0.35 -1.87 4.88
C LEU A 47 0.98 -0.59 5.45
N SER A 48 2.06 -0.70 6.22
CA SER A 48 2.80 0.46 6.75
C SER A 48 3.40 1.33 5.64
N GLY A 49 3.78 0.70 4.52
CA GLY A 49 4.27 1.41 3.33
C GLY A 49 3.20 2.23 2.59
N LEU A 50 1.92 1.94 2.80
CA LEU A 50 0.81 2.67 2.18
C LEU A 50 0.40 3.94 2.96
N GLY A 51 1.03 4.20 4.09
CA GLY A 51 0.68 5.29 5.01
C GLY A 51 -0.38 4.84 6.03
N THR A 52 0.05 4.71 7.27
CA THR A 52 -0.85 4.51 8.42
C THR A 52 -1.60 5.81 8.69
N ASN A 53 -2.89 5.73 8.98
CA ASN A 53 -3.77 6.85 9.30
C ASN A 53 -4.20 7.74 8.10
N LEU A 54 -4.27 7.16 6.88
CA LEU A 54 -4.86 7.84 5.75
C LEU A 54 -6.38 7.68 5.75
N LEU A 55 -7.08 8.80 5.66
CA LEU A 55 -8.52 8.85 5.43
C LEU A 55 -8.79 9.25 3.98
N ASN A 56 -9.42 8.36 3.22
CA ASN A 56 -9.84 8.68 1.86
C ASN A 56 -11.29 9.17 1.88
N VAL A 57 -11.50 10.42 1.49
CA VAL A 57 -12.83 11.01 1.31
C VAL A 57 -13.22 10.87 -0.15
N ILE A 58 -14.24 10.08 -0.42
CA ILE A 58 -14.74 9.80 -1.77
C ILE A 58 -16.16 10.34 -1.87
N PRO A 59 -16.55 10.95 -3.01
CA PRO A 59 -17.92 11.39 -3.19
C PRO A 59 -18.87 10.20 -3.08
N GLY A 60 -19.74 10.23 -2.08
CA GLY A 60 -20.68 9.16 -1.76
C GLY A 60 -22.10 9.46 -2.21
N ARG A 61 -22.95 8.43 -2.27
CA ARG A 61 -24.39 8.60 -2.38
C ARG A 61 -24.97 8.96 -1.01
N THR A 62 -26.06 9.73 -1.03
CA THR A 62 -26.82 10.10 0.17
C THR A 62 -27.52 8.91 0.83
N GLU A 63 -27.54 7.74 0.18
CA GLU A 63 -28.15 6.52 0.70
C GLU A 63 -27.10 5.39 0.79
N THR A 64 -26.69 5.10 2.00
CA THR A 64 -25.79 4.00 2.32
C THR A 64 -26.59 2.71 2.51
N ARG A 65 -26.63 1.87 1.49
CA ARG A 65 -26.92 0.44 1.63
C ARG A 65 -25.87 -0.36 0.85
N GLY A 66 -24.90 -0.93 1.56
CA GLY A 66 -23.99 -1.95 1.07
C GLY A 66 -22.58 -1.47 0.73
N PHE A 67 -21.62 -2.31 1.06
CA PHE A 67 -20.23 -2.25 0.63
C PHE A 67 -20.17 -2.57 -0.88
N GLY A 68 -20.13 -1.56 -1.72
CA GLY A 68 -19.97 -1.70 -3.16
C GLY A 68 -19.16 -0.54 -3.72
N PRO A 69 -18.47 -0.74 -4.88
CA PRO A 69 -17.79 0.37 -5.55
C PRO A 69 -18.81 1.46 -5.89
N PRO A 70 -18.42 2.76 -5.83
CA PRO A 70 -19.31 3.86 -6.11
C PRO A 70 -19.86 3.74 -7.53
N ALA A 71 -21.17 3.55 -7.65
CA ALA A 71 -21.82 3.55 -8.95
C ALA A 71 -21.70 4.95 -9.56
N GLN A 72 -21.16 5.04 -10.76
CA GLN A 72 -21.06 6.27 -11.53
C GLN A 72 -22.45 6.86 -11.70
N GLY A 73 -22.68 8.08 -11.21
CA GLY A 73 -23.80 8.88 -11.69
C GLY A 73 -24.68 9.67 -10.73
N SER A 74 -24.43 9.72 -9.41
CA SER A 74 -25.34 10.51 -8.55
C SER A 74 -24.70 11.13 -7.30
N ALA A 75 -23.39 11.20 -7.21
CA ALA A 75 -22.74 11.88 -6.11
C ALA A 75 -22.31 13.29 -6.53
N ARG A 76 -22.59 14.29 -5.69
CA ARG A 76 -22.04 15.62 -5.89
C ARG A 76 -20.50 15.51 -5.89
N PRO A 77 -19.81 15.95 -6.95
CA PRO A 77 -18.36 15.89 -6.98
C PRO A 77 -17.77 16.74 -5.86
N LEU A 78 -16.69 16.25 -5.25
CA LEU A 78 -15.91 17.05 -4.30
C LEU A 78 -15.18 18.16 -5.06
N THR A 79 -15.15 19.34 -4.48
CA THR A 79 -14.51 20.53 -5.06
C THR A 79 -13.22 20.88 -4.29
N MET A 80 -12.41 21.76 -4.89
CA MET A 80 -11.24 22.32 -4.20
C MET A 80 -11.62 23.13 -2.95
N ASP A 81 -12.82 23.71 -2.93
CA ASP A 81 -13.30 24.46 -1.76
C ASP A 81 -13.67 23.53 -0.61
N ASP A 82 -14.16 22.33 -0.90
CA ASP A 82 -14.38 21.29 0.11
C ASP A 82 -13.04 20.85 0.74
N ALA A 83 -12.01 20.66 -0.06
CA ALA A 83 -10.66 20.32 0.44
C ALA A 83 -10.10 21.45 1.34
N ARG A 84 -10.23 22.69 0.92
CA ARG A 84 -9.81 23.86 1.73
C ARG A 84 -10.63 24.02 3.01
N ALA A 85 -11.92 23.67 2.97
CA ALA A 85 -12.76 23.68 4.16
C ALA A 85 -12.33 22.61 5.17
N LEU A 86 -12.01 21.41 4.70
CA LEU A 86 -11.45 20.35 5.53
C LEU A 86 -10.13 20.76 6.18
N GLU A 87 -9.22 21.35 5.42
CA GLU A 87 -7.92 21.80 5.92
C GLU A 87 -8.06 22.86 7.02
N ARG A 88 -9.02 23.78 6.87
CA ARG A 88 -9.26 24.84 7.87
C ARG A 88 -10.00 24.35 9.11
N GLN A 89 -10.92 23.40 8.97
CA GLN A 89 -11.85 23.01 10.05
C GLN A 89 -11.36 21.77 10.83
N ALA A 90 -10.59 20.90 10.21
CA ALA A 90 -10.17 19.65 10.83
C ALA A 90 -8.77 19.77 11.44
N THR A 91 -8.72 20.23 12.70
CA THR A 91 -7.48 20.49 13.45
C THR A 91 -6.65 19.24 13.78
N LEU A 92 -7.25 18.05 13.66
CA LEU A 92 -6.57 16.76 13.92
C LEU A 92 -5.91 16.17 12.67
N LEU A 93 -6.08 16.80 11.50
CA LEU A 93 -5.46 16.34 10.27
C LEU A 93 -4.04 16.90 10.15
N ARG A 94 -3.10 16.03 9.79
CA ARG A 94 -1.73 16.42 9.47
C ARG A 94 -1.64 17.21 8.16
N GLY A 95 -2.56 16.95 7.23
CA GLY A 95 -2.66 17.63 5.96
C GLY A 95 -3.79 17.06 5.11
N VAL A 96 -4.15 17.79 4.08
CA VAL A 96 -5.17 17.41 3.09
C VAL A 96 -4.55 17.49 1.70
N SER A 97 -4.73 16.45 0.90
CA SER A 97 -4.32 16.47 -0.50
C SER A 97 -5.50 16.10 -1.38
N PRO A 98 -6.01 17.01 -2.19
CA PRO A 98 -6.98 16.69 -3.22
C PRO A 98 -6.33 15.77 -4.26
N VAL A 99 -7.07 14.78 -4.73
CA VAL A 99 -6.60 13.81 -5.73
C VAL A 99 -7.62 13.72 -6.85
N VAL A 100 -7.15 13.89 -8.07
CA VAL A 100 -7.93 13.61 -9.28
C VAL A 100 -7.24 12.48 -10.03
N SER A 101 -7.98 11.45 -10.41
CA SER A 101 -7.43 10.31 -11.16
C SER A 101 -8.04 10.21 -12.54
N GLY A 102 -7.21 9.85 -13.52
CA GLY A 102 -7.63 9.60 -14.89
C GLY A 102 -6.70 8.59 -15.57
N GLY A 103 -7.20 7.95 -16.63
CA GLY A 103 -6.36 7.16 -17.52
C GLY A 103 -5.66 8.06 -18.53
N GLY A 104 -4.42 7.74 -18.88
CA GLY A 104 -3.68 8.47 -19.90
C GLY A 104 -2.60 7.62 -20.56
N THR A 105 -2.29 7.92 -21.80
CA THR A 105 -1.20 7.30 -22.54
C THR A 105 0.02 8.23 -22.50
N LEU A 106 1.08 7.79 -21.85
CA LEU A 106 2.36 8.48 -21.85
C LEU A 106 3.17 8.02 -23.07
N ARG A 107 3.82 8.98 -23.72
CA ARG A 107 4.67 8.73 -24.90
C ARG A 107 6.01 9.40 -24.73
N PHE A 108 7.06 8.67 -25.10
CA PHE A 108 8.40 9.22 -25.22
C PHE A 108 9.10 8.56 -26.40
N LYS A 109 9.49 9.37 -27.39
CA LYS A 109 10.03 8.88 -28.70
C LYS A 109 9.06 7.83 -29.31
N ASN A 110 9.55 6.62 -29.54
CA ASN A 110 8.80 5.51 -30.14
C ASN A 110 8.14 4.57 -29.11
N ARG A 111 8.21 4.91 -27.81
CA ARG A 111 7.63 4.10 -26.74
C ARG A 111 6.37 4.76 -26.20
N GLN A 112 5.40 3.94 -25.88
CA GLN A 112 4.15 4.41 -25.25
C GLN A 112 3.71 3.45 -24.15
N ARG A 113 3.00 4.00 -23.18
CA ARG A 113 2.44 3.24 -22.06
C ARG A 113 1.14 3.85 -21.59
N ASP A 114 0.12 3.01 -21.46
CA ASP A 114 -1.11 3.38 -20.79
C ASP A 114 -0.93 3.27 -19.28
N THR A 115 -1.31 4.29 -18.55
CA THR A 115 -1.15 4.36 -17.11
C THR A 115 -2.23 5.22 -16.48
N ILE A 116 -2.34 5.12 -15.16
CA ILE A 116 -3.17 6.03 -14.38
C ILE A 116 -2.35 7.28 -14.10
N VAL A 117 -2.93 8.43 -14.40
CA VAL A 117 -2.40 9.75 -14.09
C VAL A 117 -3.15 10.30 -12.89
N LEU A 118 -2.43 10.72 -11.87
CA LEU A 118 -2.98 11.34 -10.67
C LEU A 118 -2.59 12.82 -10.65
N GLY A 119 -3.58 13.68 -10.60
CA GLY A 119 -3.37 15.08 -10.24
C GLY A 119 -3.42 15.20 -8.72
N VAL A 120 -2.34 15.67 -8.12
CA VAL A 120 -2.16 15.69 -6.67
C VAL A 120 -1.58 17.02 -6.20
N GLY A 121 -1.82 17.37 -4.94
CA GLY A 121 -1.18 18.51 -4.30
C GLY A 121 0.21 18.19 -3.72
N PRO A 122 0.99 19.21 -3.32
CA PRO A 122 2.34 19.05 -2.76
C PRO A 122 2.39 18.17 -1.52
N ALA A 123 1.39 18.26 -0.65
CA ALA A 123 1.30 17.47 0.58
C ALA A 123 1.13 15.94 0.33
N PHE A 124 0.86 15.53 -0.91
CA PHE A 124 0.60 14.13 -1.23
C PHE A 124 1.79 13.21 -0.95
N SER A 125 3.02 13.65 -1.24
CA SER A 125 4.23 12.86 -0.97
C SER A 125 4.39 12.56 0.50
N ASP A 126 4.23 13.57 1.35
CA ASP A 126 4.41 13.45 2.79
C ASP A 126 3.30 12.61 3.43
N LEU A 127 2.06 12.81 2.99
CA LEU A 127 0.90 12.05 3.46
C LEU A 127 1.00 10.56 3.10
N ARG A 128 1.57 10.26 1.93
CA ARG A 128 1.75 8.89 1.44
C ARG A 128 3.12 8.30 1.75
N ASN A 129 3.97 9.04 2.47
CA ASN A 129 5.35 8.64 2.75
C ASN A 129 6.11 8.22 1.48
N MET A 130 5.90 8.96 0.39
CA MET A 130 6.54 8.71 -0.90
C MET A 130 7.81 9.54 -1.02
N HIS A 131 8.91 8.87 -1.39
CA HIS A 131 10.19 9.52 -1.59
C HIS A 131 10.52 9.57 -3.08
N VAL A 132 11.08 10.69 -3.51
CA VAL A 132 11.57 10.87 -4.88
C VAL A 132 13.03 10.43 -4.94
N ASP A 133 13.36 9.52 -5.84
CA ASP A 133 14.72 9.02 -6.02
C ASP A 133 15.62 10.05 -6.74
N GLN A 134 15.06 10.74 -7.72
CA GLN A 134 15.79 11.70 -8.56
C GLN A 134 14.89 12.91 -8.84
N GLY A 135 15.45 14.11 -8.67
CA GLY A 135 14.69 15.34 -8.83
C GLY A 135 13.90 15.71 -7.57
N GLU A 136 12.75 16.33 -7.76
CA GLU A 136 11.92 16.87 -6.69
C GLU A 136 10.45 16.52 -6.92
N PHE A 137 9.67 16.52 -5.83
CA PHE A 137 8.23 16.39 -5.92
C PHE A 137 7.60 17.74 -6.30
N ILE A 138 6.33 17.76 -6.65
CA ILE A 138 5.54 18.94 -6.98
C ILE A 138 5.53 19.88 -5.77
N ARG A 139 5.85 21.17 -5.99
CA ARG A 139 5.89 22.21 -4.97
C ARG A 139 4.71 23.19 -5.08
N ASP A 140 4.47 23.94 -4.03
CA ASP A 140 3.46 25.00 -4.04
C ASP A 140 3.76 26.09 -5.09
N GLU A 141 5.04 26.36 -5.36
CA GLU A 141 5.50 27.28 -6.41
C GLU A 141 5.08 26.82 -7.81
N ASP A 142 5.11 25.50 -8.08
CA ASP A 142 4.69 24.93 -9.36
C ASP A 142 3.18 25.10 -9.58
N LEU A 143 2.39 24.97 -8.50
CA LEU A 143 0.95 25.24 -8.55
C LEU A 143 0.66 26.72 -8.76
N ALA A 144 1.33 27.61 -8.02
CA ALA A 144 1.12 29.04 -8.11
C ALA A 144 1.47 29.58 -9.51
N SER A 145 2.57 29.09 -10.08
CA SER A 145 3.04 29.47 -11.42
C SER A 145 2.42 28.65 -12.56
N ARG A 146 1.56 27.68 -12.24
CA ARG A 146 0.95 26.75 -13.20
C ARG A 146 1.98 26.03 -14.08
N ARG A 147 3.11 25.67 -13.51
CA ARG A 147 4.15 24.93 -14.23
C ARG A 147 3.66 23.55 -14.59
N ARG A 148 4.02 23.11 -15.79
CA ARG A 148 3.71 21.74 -16.25
C ARG A 148 4.80 20.80 -15.79
N VAL A 149 4.64 20.27 -14.59
CA VAL A 149 5.57 19.31 -13.98
C VAL A 149 4.86 17.98 -13.71
N CYS A 150 5.61 16.90 -13.78
CA CYS A 150 5.08 15.58 -13.42
C CYS A 150 6.16 14.76 -12.72
N VAL A 151 5.72 13.86 -11.86
CA VAL A 151 6.57 12.87 -11.20
C VAL A 151 6.24 11.50 -11.78
N LEU A 152 7.24 10.84 -12.30
CA LEU A 152 7.08 9.54 -12.96
C LEU A 152 7.42 8.40 -12.00
N GLY A 153 6.57 7.38 -11.96
CA GLY A 153 6.87 6.17 -11.20
C GLY A 153 8.06 5.41 -11.82
N ARG A 154 8.89 4.80 -11.00
CA ARG A 154 10.11 4.07 -11.42
C ARG A 154 9.85 3.07 -12.56
N ARG A 155 8.70 2.39 -12.54
CA ARG A 155 8.33 1.45 -13.60
C ARG A 155 8.07 2.15 -14.94
N VAL A 156 7.43 3.32 -14.91
CA VAL A 156 7.17 4.14 -16.11
C VAL A 156 8.48 4.64 -16.70
N VAL A 157 9.39 5.13 -15.85
CA VAL A 157 10.72 5.58 -16.30
C VAL A 157 11.47 4.44 -16.99
N ARG A 158 11.53 3.27 -16.39
CA ARG A 158 12.22 2.11 -16.97
C ARG A 158 11.64 1.69 -18.32
N GLU A 159 10.30 1.69 -18.45
CA GLU A 159 9.66 1.23 -19.70
C GLU A 159 9.72 2.28 -20.81
N LEU A 160 9.63 3.57 -20.51
CA LEU A 160 9.64 4.63 -21.51
C LEU A 160 11.05 5.13 -21.84
N PHE A 161 11.87 5.36 -20.82
CA PHE A 161 13.19 5.99 -21.00
C PHE A 161 14.32 4.95 -21.05
N GLY A 162 14.15 3.75 -20.41
CA GLY A 162 15.21 2.76 -20.31
C GLY A 162 16.36 3.29 -19.47
N ASP A 163 17.53 3.46 -20.09
CA ASP A 163 18.74 3.97 -19.44
C ASP A 163 18.91 5.49 -19.58
N GLU A 164 18.01 6.16 -20.31
CA GLU A 164 18.05 7.61 -20.47
C GLU A 164 17.46 8.32 -19.25
N SER A 165 17.98 9.51 -18.93
CA SER A 165 17.41 10.34 -17.85
C SER A 165 16.05 10.88 -18.26
N ALA A 166 15.07 10.71 -17.37
CA ALA A 166 13.73 11.26 -17.52
C ALA A 166 13.63 12.72 -17.02
N LEU A 167 14.67 13.23 -16.33
CA LEU A 167 14.66 14.59 -15.79
C LEU A 167 14.80 15.61 -16.91
N GLY A 168 13.89 16.60 -16.92
CA GLY A 168 13.91 17.73 -17.86
C GLY A 168 13.43 17.40 -19.28
N GLN A 169 12.80 16.23 -19.46
CA GLN A 169 12.24 15.81 -20.75
C GLN A 169 10.79 16.23 -20.93
#